data_f33dbfb7e01322268cccc91cabf56eb7
#
_entry.id   f33dbfb7e01322268cccc91cabf56eb7
#
_cell.length_a   1.000
_cell.length_b   1.000
_cell.length_c   1.000
_cell.angle_alpha   90.00
_cell.angle_beta   90.00
_cell.angle_gamma   90.00
#
_symmetry.space_group_name_H-M   'P 1'
#
loop_
_entity.id
_entity.type
_entity.pdbx_description
1 polymer ?
#
loop_
_entity_poly.entity_id
_entity_poly.type
_entity_poly.pdbx_seq_one_letter_code
_entity_poly.pdbx_strand_id
1 'polypeptide(L)'
;MTTIARAAAVSPDALRETFSHFPQAVALIGAEVDGTPLGLVASTVTAGVSLDPPLISVAVQTTSSTWPLLRAAPALGGSLLGAHQSLLVRQLASKDRASRFSGIDPVITTDGALTIPGSPAHLWTRLYNEVEAGDHTVALLEILDTNSLEGADVRADDPPNTDALVFHRREFKGLPAP
;
A
#
# COMPACT_ATOMS: atom_id res chain seq x y z
N MET A 1 -10.11 9.98 39.75
CA MET A 1 -9.02 9.35 38.98
C MET A 1 -9.36 7.85 38.91
N THR A 2 -9.61 7.33 37.70
CA THR A 2 -10.00 5.92 37.52
C THR A 2 -8.77 5.09 37.22
N THR A 3 -8.45 4.12 38.02
CA THR A 3 -7.35 3.18 37.82
C THR A 3 -7.89 1.94 37.10
N ILE A 4 -7.35 1.62 35.91
CA ILE A 4 -7.71 0.42 35.15
C ILE A 4 -6.61 -0.62 35.35
N ALA A 5 -6.98 -1.81 35.78
CA ALA A 5 -6.07 -2.94 35.82
C ALA A 5 -5.77 -3.45 34.41
N ARG A 6 -4.49 -3.67 34.09
CA ARG A 6 -4.09 -4.23 32.78
C ARG A 6 -4.19 -5.75 32.81
N ALA A 7 -4.69 -6.35 31.74
CA ALA A 7 -4.61 -7.80 31.55
C ALA A 7 -3.15 -8.23 31.39
N ALA A 8 -2.82 -9.43 31.83
CA ALA A 8 -1.46 -9.99 31.77
C ALA A 8 -1.01 -10.25 30.31
N ALA A 9 -1.96 -10.50 29.39
CA ALA A 9 -1.73 -10.66 27.96
C ALA A 9 -2.93 -10.13 27.18
N VAL A 10 -2.67 -9.60 25.99
CA VAL A 10 -3.71 -9.11 25.06
C VAL A 10 -3.93 -10.17 23.98
N SER A 11 -5.17 -10.60 23.78
CA SER A 11 -5.49 -11.60 22.76
C SER A 11 -5.36 -11.01 21.35
N PRO A 12 -4.99 -11.83 20.34
CA PRO A 12 -4.93 -11.36 18.94
C PRO A 12 -6.25 -10.77 18.44
N ASP A 13 -7.40 -11.29 18.90
CA ASP A 13 -8.70 -10.77 18.48
C ASP A 13 -9.02 -9.41 19.10
N ALA A 14 -8.65 -9.19 20.36
CA ALA A 14 -8.76 -7.88 20.99
C ALA A 14 -7.85 -6.85 20.31
N LEU A 15 -6.63 -7.26 19.88
CA LEU A 15 -5.74 -6.39 19.10
C LEU A 15 -6.34 -6.05 17.75
N ARG A 16 -6.84 -7.03 16.99
CA ARG A 16 -7.49 -6.78 15.69
C ARG A 16 -8.70 -5.87 15.81
N GLU A 17 -9.51 -6.06 16.87
CA GLU A 17 -10.64 -5.17 17.12
C GLU A 17 -10.17 -3.74 17.39
N THR A 18 -9.21 -3.56 18.28
CA THR A 18 -8.65 -2.25 18.61
C THR A 18 -8.03 -1.60 17.36
N PHE A 19 -7.21 -2.34 16.59
CA PHE A 19 -6.57 -1.82 15.39
C PHE A 19 -7.58 -1.45 14.30
N SER A 20 -8.74 -2.09 14.26
CA SER A 20 -9.79 -1.75 13.30
C SER A 20 -10.32 -0.32 13.45
N HIS A 21 -10.16 0.29 14.63
CA HIS A 21 -10.54 1.69 14.89
C HIS A 21 -9.53 2.72 14.36
N PHE A 22 -8.33 2.29 13.93
CA PHE A 22 -7.37 3.19 13.31
C PHE A 22 -7.64 3.25 11.80
N PRO A 23 -7.97 4.44 11.25
CA PRO A 23 -8.10 4.59 9.81
C PRO A 23 -6.73 4.42 9.16
N GLN A 24 -6.67 3.57 8.13
CA GLN A 24 -5.43 3.24 7.44
C GLN A 24 -5.62 3.50 5.94
N ALA A 25 -4.67 4.20 5.32
CA ALA A 25 -4.63 4.32 3.88
C ALA A 25 -4.36 2.94 3.24
N VAL A 26 -4.91 2.70 2.06
CA VAL A 26 -4.69 1.47 1.32
C VAL A 26 -3.81 1.75 0.12
N ALA A 27 -2.70 1.04 0.01
CA ALA A 27 -1.78 1.18 -1.11
C ALA A 27 -1.40 -0.16 -1.72
N LEU A 28 -1.03 -0.15 -3.01
CA LEU A 28 -0.32 -1.22 -3.67
C LEU A 28 1.17 -0.90 -3.69
N ILE A 29 2.00 -1.88 -3.36
CA ILE A 29 3.44 -1.88 -3.67
C ILE A 29 3.66 -2.92 -4.76
N GLY A 30 4.24 -2.54 -5.89
CA GLY A 30 4.35 -3.41 -7.06
C GLY A 30 5.62 -3.23 -7.86
N ALA A 31 5.98 -4.28 -8.59
CA ALA A 31 7.04 -4.29 -9.58
C ALA A 31 6.73 -5.32 -10.68
N GLU A 32 7.33 -5.15 -11.85
CA GLU A 32 7.47 -6.21 -12.82
C GLU A 32 8.74 -7.01 -12.50
N VAL A 33 8.59 -8.32 -12.38
CA VAL A 33 9.70 -9.25 -12.14
C VAL A 33 9.63 -10.35 -13.20
N ASP A 34 10.69 -10.51 -13.98
CA ASP A 34 10.78 -11.48 -15.09
C ASP A 34 9.58 -11.38 -16.06
N GLY A 35 9.18 -10.15 -16.43
CA GLY A 35 8.05 -9.90 -17.32
C GLY A 35 6.66 -10.18 -16.71
N THR A 36 6.60 -10.39 -15.39
CA THR A 36 5.35 -10.67 -14.67
C THR A 36 5.04 -9.54 -13.70
N PRO A 37 3.85 -8.90 -13.77
CA PRO A 37 3.43 -7.92 -12.80
C PRO A 37 3.16 -8.58 -11.44
N LEU A 38 3.83 -8.07 -10.42
CA LEU A 38 3.67 -8.50 -9.04
C LEU A 38 3.28 -7.32 -8.16
N GLY A 39 2.46 -7.59 -7.16
CA GLY A 39 2.07 -6.56 -6.21
C GLY A 39 1.51 -7.14 -4.91
N LEU A 40 1.61 -6.35 -3.87
CA LEU A 40 0.96 -6.60 -2.60
C LEU A 40 0.17 -5.36 -2.16
N VAL A 41 -1.04 -5.58 -1.68
CA VAL A 41 -1.85 -4.53 -1.06
C VAL A 41 -1.49 -4.46 0.42
N ALA A 42 -1.23 -3.26 0.89
CA ALA A 42 -0.93 -2.98 2.29
C ALA A 42 -1.78 -1.83 2.81
N SER A 43 -2.28 -1.98 4.03
CA SER A 43 -2.90 -0.90 4.82
C SER A 43 -1.95 -0.35 5.89
N THR A 44 -0.70 -0.78 5.88
CA THR A 44 0.33 -0.44 6.86
C THR A 44 1.36 0.53 6.32
N VAL A 45 1.05 1.21 5.20
CA VAL A 45 1.94 2.21 4.62
C VAL A 45 1.90 3.47 5.46
N THR A 46 3.08 3.93 5.89
CA THR A 46 3.25 5.20 6.59
C THR A 46 4.08 6.14 5.72
N ALA A 47 3.46 7.24 5.31
CA ALA A 47 4.15 8.32 4.62
C ALA A 47 4.87 9.24 5.60
N GLY A 48 5.93 9.93 5.14
CA GLY A 48 6.63 10.92 5.93
C GLY A 48 7.49 10.35 7.08
N VAL A 49 8.01 9.14 6.91
CA VAL A 49 8.94 8.53 7.88
C VAL A 49 10.24 9.35 7.98
N SER A 50 10.71 9.88 6.85
CA SER A 50 11.86 10.79 6.76
C SER A 50 11.72 11.67 5.51
N LEU A 51 12.34 12.85 5.52
CA LEU A 51 12.45 13.72 4.35
C LEU A 51 13.88 13.76 3.80
N ASP A 52 14.87 13.34 4.57
CA ASP A 52 16.28 13.24 4.15
C ASP A 52 16.97 12.02 4.80
N PRO A 53 17.16 10.91 4.07
CA PRO A 53 16.54 10.63 2.77
C PRO A 53 15.00 10.54 2.87
N PRO A 54 14.28 10.76 1.77
CA PRO A 54 12.82 10.69 1.79
C PRO A 54 12.36 9.23 1.88
N LEU A 55 11.68 8.88 2.98
CA LEU A 55 11.29 7.51 3.27
C LEU A 55 9.80 7.37 3.57
N ILE A 56 9.26 6.25 3.09
CA ILE A 56 8.02 5.65 3.58
C ILE A 56 8.32 4.31 4.25
N SER A 57 7.39 3.80 5.05
CA SER A 57 7.46 2.43 5.56
C SER A 57 6.24 1.61 5.17
N VAL A 58 6.44 0.30 5.04
CA VAL A 58 5.36 -0.69 4.90
C VAL A 58 5.68 -1.92 5.75
N ALA A 59 4.71 -2.35 6.58
CA ALA A 59 4.85 -3.59 7.32
C ALA A 59 4.27 -4.75 6.50
N VAL A 60 5.09 -5.75 6.25
CA VAL A 60 4.77 -6.93 5.44
C VAL A 60 4.86 -8.18 6.31
N GLN A 61 3.88 -9.05 6.25
CA GLN A 61 3.91 -10.31 6.99
C GLN A 61 5.11 -11.17 6.58
N THR A 62 5.81 -11.77 7.53
CA THR A 62 6.94 -12.68 7.27
C THR A 62 6.55 -13.90 6.45
N THR A 63 5.25 -14.25 6.44
CA THR A 63 4.66 -15.34 5.63
C THR A 63 4.32 -14.91 4.20
N SER A 64 4.57 -13.66 3.79
CA SER A 64 4.28 -13.18 2.45
C SER A 64 5.10 -13.92 1.40
N SER A 65 4.44 -14.58 0.45
CA SER A 65 5.10 -15.21 -0.70
C SER A 65 5.41 -14.22 -1.84
N THR A 66 4.89 -13.01 -1.78
CA THR A 66 5.09 -11.97 -2.80
C THR A 66 6.28 -11.08 -2.45
N TRP A 67 6.45 -10.73 -1.17
CA TRP A 67 7.49 -9.80 -0.74
C TRP A 67 8.92 -10.25 -1.09
N PRO A 68 9.34 -11.51 -0.92
CA PRO A 68 10.68 -11.95 -1.32
C PRO A 68 11.02 -11.68 -2.79
N LEU A 69 10.02 -11.64 -3.67
CA LEU A 69 10.20 -11.31 -5.09
C LEU A 69 10.28 -9.79 -5.29
N LEU A 70 9.38 -9.03 -4.65
CA LEU A 70 9.37 -7.57 -4.76
C LEU A 70 10.63 -6.93 -4.18
N ARG A 71 11.10 -7.39 -3.02
CA ARG A 71 12.29 -6.83 -2.37
C ARG A 71 13.58 -6.99 -3.19
N ALA A 72 13.59 -7.92 -4.14
CA ALA A 72 14.72 -8.15 -5.04
C ALA A 72 14.65 -7.30 -6.32
N ALA A 73 13.52 -6.63 -6.58
CA ALA A 73 13.36 -5.76 -7.74
C ALA A 73 14.21 -4.50 -7.60
N PRO A 74 14.76 -3.98 -8.72
CA PRO A 74 15.57 -2.76 -8.71
C PRO A 74 14.79 -1.54 -8.23
N ALA A 75 13.50 -1.48 -8.56
CA ALA A 75 12.59 -0.41 -8.17
C ALA A 75 11.20 -0.96 -7.84
N LEU A 76 10.47 -0.23 -7.02
CA LEU A 76 9.11 -0.55 -6.58
C LEU A 76 8.21 0.66 -6.82
N GLY A 77 7.05 0.42 -7.43
CA GLY A 77 5.99 1.41 -7.51
C GLY A 77 5.10 1.35 -6.28
N GLY A 78 4.73 2.52 -5.75
CA GLY A 78 3.70 2.69 -4.75
C GLY A 78 2.49 3.39 -5.34
N SER A 79 1.30 2.86 -5.17
CA SER A 79 0.04 3.50 -5.59
C SER A 79 -0.87 3.64 -4.38
N LEU A 80 -1.14 4.87 -3.95
CA LEU A 80 -2.22 5.14 -3.01
C LEU A 80 -3.54 4.86 -3.73
N LEU A 81 -4.31 3.88 -3.28
CA LEU A 81 -5.56 3.52 -3.95
C LEU A 81 -6.66 4.53 -3.61
N GLY A 82 -7.43 4.89 -4.64
CA GLY A 82 -8.59 5.77 -4.51
C GLY A 82 -9.86 5.03 -4.10
N ALA A 83 -10.85 5.76 -3.58
CA ALA A 83 -12.13 5.21 -3.17
C ALA A 83 -12.84 4.45 -4.32
N HIS A 84 -12.72 4.93 -5.56
CA HIS A 84 -13.25 4.30 -6.77
C HIS A 84 -12.57 2.96 -7.10
N GLN A 85 -11.34 2.72 -6.57
CA GLN A 85 -10.56 1.50 -6.77
C GLN A 85 -10.83 0.43 -5.68
N SER A 86 -11.82 0.63 -4.81
CA SER A 86 -12.12 -0.30 -3.70
C SER A 86 -12.37 -1.75 -4.14
N LEU A 87 -12.95 -1.96 -5.33
CA LEU A 87 -13.17 -3.29 -5.89
C LEU A 87 -11.85 -3.97 -6.30
N LEU A 88 -10.85 -3.21 -6.73
CA LEU A 88 -9.53 -3.72 -7.11
C LEU A 88 -8.78 -4.30 -5.92
N VAL A 89 -9.01 -3.79 -4.70
CA VAL A 89 -8.30 -4.25 -3.50
C VAL A 89 -8.45 -5.76 -3.30
N ARG A 90 -9.67 -6.28 -3.46
CA ARG A 90 -9.93 -7.72 -3.28
C ARG A 90 -9.22 -8.56 -4.34
N GLN A 91 -9.20 -8.09 -5.58
CA GLN A 91 -8.52 -8.76 -6.69
C GLN A 91 -7.01 -8.74 -6.48
N LEU A 92 -6.42 -7.58 -6.19
CA LEU A 92 -4.98 -7.40 -5.97
C LEU A 92 -4.47 -8.11 -4.71
N ALA A 93 -5.34 -8.31 -3.70
CA ALA A 93 -5.05 -9.07 -2.50
C ALA A 93 -5.34 -10.58 -2.63
N SER A 94 -5.75 -11.06 -3.80
CA SER A 94 -6.05 -12.48 -4.04
C SER A 94 -4.86 -13.37 -3.70
N LYS A 95 -5.14 -14.58 -3.20
CA LYS A 95 -4.11 -15.62 -3.03
C LYS A 95 -3.60 -16.15 -4.37
N ASP A 96 -4.46 -16.16 -5.40
CA ASP A 96 -4.07 -16.44 -6.77
C ASP A 96 -3.36 -15.24 -7.38
N ARG A 97 -2.04 -15.29 -7.38
CA ARG A 97 -1.18 -14.21 -7.90
C ARG A 97 -1.38 -13.97 -9.40
N ALA A 98 -1.68 -15.01 -10.17
CA ALA A 98 -1.83 -14.90 -11.62
C ALA A 98 -3.05 -14.05 -12.01
N SER A 99 -4.10 -14.04 -11.19
CA SER A 99 -5.33 -13.30 -11.46
C SER A 99 -5.30 -11.86 -10.94
N ARG A 100 -4.31 -11.46 -10.12
CA ARG A 100 -4.30 -10.15 -9.45
C ARG A 100 -4.39 -8.98 -10.42
N PHE A 101 -3.70 -9.05 -11.54
CA PHE A 101 -3.66 -7.98 -12.55
C PHE A 101 -4.54 -8.24 -13.76
N SER A 102 -5.42 -9.26 -13.73
CA SER A 102 -6.33 -9.56 -14.82
C SER A 102 -7.26 -8.37 -15.11
N GLY A 103 -7.23 -7.86 -16.34
CA GLY A 103 -8.03 -6.69 -16.74
C GLY A 103 -7.54 -5.35 -16.16
N ILE A 104 -6.40 -5.33 -15.52
CA ILE A 104 -5.70 -4.12 -15.10
C ILE A 104 -4.51 -3.93 -16.03
N ASP A 105 -4.34 -2.71 -16.55
CA ASP A 105 -3.20 -2.32 -17.37
C ASP A 105 -2.30 -1.41 -16.51
N PRO A 106 -1.34 -1.96 -15.75
CA PRO A 106 -0.49 -1.16 -14.89
C PRO A 106 0.52 -0.34 -15.69
N VAL A 107 0.94 0.78 -15.15
CA VAL A 107 2.07 1.54 -15.68
C VAL A 107 3.35 0.97 -15.10
N ILE A 108 4.28 0.57 -15.97
CA ILE A 108 5.55 -0.03 -15.58
C ILE A 108 6.68 0.84 -16.13
N THR A 109 7.61 1.23 -15.28
CA THR A 109 8.79 1.99 -15.65
C THR A 109 9.88 1.08 -16.24
N THR A 110 10.90 1.67 -16.86
CA THR A 110 12.01 0.91 -17.47
C THR A 110 12.82 0.10 -16.46
N ASP A 111 12.81 0.48 -15.19
CA ASP A 111 13.45 -0.22 -14.07
C ASP A 111 12.49 -1.16 -13.33
N GLY A 112 11.28 -1.34 -13.85
CA GLY A 112 10.30 -2.33 -13.38
C GLY A 112 9.37 -1.85 -12.27
N ALA A 113 9.42 -0.60 -11.82
CA ALA A 113 8.47 -0.11 -10.84
C ALA A 113 7.05 -0.09 -11.42
N LEU A 114 6.07 -0.66 -10.71
CA LEU A 114 4.71 -0.85 -11.18
C LEU A 114 3.72 0.00 -10.37
N THR A 115 2.90 0.78 -11.07
CA THR A 115 1.84 1.60 -10.47
C THR A 115 0.48 1.34 -11.12
N ILE A 116 -0.61 1.64 -10.38
CA ILE A 116 -2.00 1.47 -10.84
C ILE A 116 -2.53 2.82 -11.36
N PRO A 117 -2.93 2.90 -12.63
CA PRO A 117 -3.52 4.11 -13.19
C PRO A 117 -4.73 4.60 -12.40
N GLY A 118 -4.92 5.92 -12.36
CA GLY A 118 -6.05 6.54 -11.66
C GLY A 118 -5.93 6.57 -10.14
N SER A 119 -4.83 6.12 -9.56
CA SER A 119 -4.57 6.24 -8.12
C SER A 119 -4.27 7.71 -7.75
N PRO A 120 -4.77 8.23 -6.62
CA PRO A 120 -4.57 9.62 -6.20
C PRO A 120 -3.11 10.06 -6.11
N ALA A 121 -2.21 9.15 -5.77
CA ALA A 121 -0.77 9.42 -5.72
C ALA A 121 0.04 8.20 -6.10
N HIS A 122 1.16 8.44 -6.75
CA HIS A 122 2.15 7.43 -7.11
C HIS A 122 3.50 7.79 -6.51
N LEU A 123 4.25 6.76 -6.14
CA LEU A 123 5.62 6.86 -5.65
C LEU A 123 6.47 5.87 -6.45
N TRP A 124 7.64 6.31 -6.86
CA TRP A 124 8.69 5.42 -7.38
C TRP A 124 9.75 5.31 -6.30
N THR A 125 10.03 4.09 -5.88
CA THR A 125 10.83 3.83 -4.69
C THR A 125 11.83 2.72 -4.94
N ARG A 126 12.78 2.59 -4.03
CA ARG A 126 13.64 1.40 -3.89
C ARG A 126 13.70 0.96 -2.44
N LEU A 127 14.01 -0.31 -2.22
CA LEU A 127 14.24 -0.81 -0.87
C LEU A 127 15.48 -0.11 -0.27
N TYR A 128 15.26 0.59 0.84
CA TYR A 128 16.32 1.25 1.60
C TYR A 128 16.85 0.35 2.72
N ASN A 129 15.95 -0.21 3.53
CA ASN A 129 16.30 -1.08 4.65
C ASN A 129 15.09 -1.92 5.09
N GLU A 130 15.36 -2.96 5.87
CA GLU A 130 14.33 -3.79 6.49
C GLU A 130 14.63 -4.00 7.97
N VAL A 131 13.59 -4.00 8.78
CA VAL A 131 13.67 -4.25 10.23
C VAL A 131 12.67 -5.35 10.60
N GLU A 132 13.15 -6.38 11.27
CA GLU A 132 12.28 -7.43 11.83
C GLU A 132 11.41 -6.85 12.95
N ALA A 133 10.12 -7.11 12.89
CA ALA A 133 9.12 -6.61 13.81
C ALA A 133 8.07 -7.69 14.14
N GLY A 134 8.46 -8.68 14.93
CA GLY A 134 7.59 -9.80 15.33
C GLY A 134 7.22 -10.69 14.13
N ASP A 135 5.93 -10.79 13.83
CA ASP A 135 5.41 -11.56 12.68
C ASP A 135 5.40 -10.76 11.35
N HIS A 136 6.00 -9.57 11.37
CA HIS A 136 6.15 -8.70 10.20
C HIS A 136 7.61 -8.28 10.00
N THR A 137 7.90 -7.85 8.78
CA THR A 137 9.10 -7.07 8.44
C THR A 137 8.64 -5.66 8.10
N VAL A 138 9.23 -4.65 8.70
CA VAL A 138 9.03 -3.25 8.31
C VAL A 138 10.06 -2.91 7.25
N ALA A 139 9.60 -2.77 6.02
CA ALA A 139 10.42 -2.30 4.90
C ALA A 139 10.40 -0.77 4.86
N LEU A 140 11.56 -0.16 4.82
CA LEU A 140 11.76 1.26 4.54
C LEU A 140 12.06 1.39 3.05
N LEU A 141 11.25 2.20 2.38
CA LEU A 141 11.40 2.46 0.94
C LEU A 141 11.80 3.91 0.73
N GLU A 142 12.91 4.11 0.04
CA GLU A 142 13.37 5.45 -0.35
C GLU A 142 12.59 5.91 -1.58
N ILE A 143 12.02 7.10 -1.50
CA ILE A 143 11.29 7.72 -2.60
C ILE A 143 12.31 8.31 -3.57
N LEU A 144 12.25 7.88 -4.83
CA LEU A 144 13.08 8.36 -5.92
C LEU A 144 12.36 9.44 -6.73
N ASP A 145 11.02 9.29 -6.86
CA ASP A 145 10.17 10.24 -7.56
C ASP A 145 8.73 10.10 -7.10
N THR A 146 7.90 11.10 -7.36
CA THR A 146 6.50 11.14 -6.95
C THR A 146 5.64 11.85 -7.98
N ASN A 147 4.41 11.38 -8.16
CA ASN A 147 3.39 12.04 -8.92
C ASN A 147 2.05 11.97 -8.18
N SER A 148 1.33 13.09 -8.15
CA SER A 148 -0.05 13.16 -7.67
C SER A 148 -0.97 13.58 -8.81
N LEU A 149 -2.24 13.18 -8.77
CA LEU A 149 -3.22 13.47 -9.84
C LEU A 149 -3.45 14.97 -10.10
N GLU A 150 -3.01 15.87 -9.21
CA GLU A 150 -3.08 17.31 -9.44
C GLU A 150 -2.21 17.81 -10.61
N GLY A 151 -1.34 16.94 -11.18
CA GLY A 151 -0.41 17.30 -12.26
C GLY A 151 -0.35 16.37 -13.46
N ALA A 152 -1.05 15.23 -13.50
CA ALA A 152 -0.92 14.25 -14.57
C ALA A 152 -2.26 13.92 -15.22
N ASP A 153 -2.25 13.86 -16.56
CA ASP A 153 -3.29 13.42 -17.50
C ASP A 153 -4.48 12.65 -16.87
N VAL A 154 -5.33 13.40 -16.18
CA VAL A 154 -6.70 12.98 -15.92
C VAL A 154 -7.38 12.97 -17.29
N ARG A 155 -7.85 11.83 -17.77
CA ARG A 155 -8.74 11.81 -18.93
C ARG A 155 -9.85 12.81 -18.70
N ALA A 156 -10.03 13.74 -19.61
CA ALA A 156 -10.88 14.93 -19.48
C ALA A 156 -12.36 14.63 -19.14
N ASP A 157 -12.76 13.38 -19.19
CA ASP A 157 -14.16 12.93 -19.01
C ASP A 157 -14.48 12.36 -17.61
N ASP A 158 -13.48 12.17 -16.73
CA ASP A 158 -13.70 11.75 -15.36
C ASP A 158 -13.19 12.82 -14.39
N PRO A 159 -14.02 13.38 -13.49
CA PRO A 159 -13.51 14.26 -12.46
C PRO A 159 -12.51 13.45 -11.63
N PRO A 160 -11.31 14.01 -11.33
CA PRO A 160 -10.32 13.31 -10.55
C PRO A 160 -10.92 12.94 -9.20
N ASN A 161 -11.25 11.66 -9.01
CA ASN A 161 -11.61 11.18 -7.68
C ASN A 161 -10.31 11.04 -6.89
N THR A 162 -9.89 12.16 -6.30
CA THR A 162 -8.66 12.27 -5.50
C THR A 162 -8.83 11.68 -4.11
N ASP A 163 -10.04 11.21 -3.75
CA ASP A 163 -10.32 10.65 -2.44
C ASP A 163 -9.54 9.36 -2.21
N ALA A 164 -8.67 9.36 -1.22
CA ALA A 164 -7.96 8.17 -0.81
C ALA A 164 -8.91 7.11 -0.25
N LEU A 165 -8.62 5.85 -0.57
CA LEU A 165 -9.30 4.71 0.03
C LEU A 165 -8.78 4.50 1.44
N VAL A 166 -9.69 4.45 2.41
CA VAL A 166 -9.38 4.22 3.82
C VAL A 166 -9.98 2.89 4.26
N PHE A 167 -9.15 2.06 4.91
CA PHE A 167 -9.62 0.88 5.63
C PHE A 167 -9.88 1.26 7.09
N HIS A 168 -11.15 1.15 7.52
CA HIS A 168 -11.58 1.51 8.87
C HIS A 168 -12.74 0.63 9.31
N ARG A 169 -12.68 0.08 10.53
CA ARG A 169 -13.68 -0.83 11.09
C ARG A 169 -13.99 -2.00 10.17
N ARG A 170 -12.93 -2.57 9.55
CA ARG A 170 -13.01 -3.72 8.63
C ARG A 170 -13.77 -3.44 7.32
N GLU A 171 -13.95 -2.17 6.97
CA GLU A 171 -14.60 -1.72 5.74
C GLU A 171 -13.70 -0.78 4.97
N PHE A 172 -13.85 -0.78 3.65
CA PHE A 172 -13.24 0.20 2.77
C PHE A 172 -14.19 1.39 2.60
N LYS A 173 -13.65 2.60 2.79
CA LYS A 173 -14.42 3.86 2.72
C LYS A 173 -13.62 4.91 1.96
N GLY A 174 -14.31 5.77 1.22
CA GLY A 174 -13.76 7.05 0.79
C GLY A 174 -13.76 8.04 1.96
N LEU A 175 -12.94 9.07 1.88
CA LEU A 175 -13.05 10.21 2.77
C LEU A 175 -14.29 11.01 2.39
N PRO A 176 -15.05 11.56 3.37
CA PRO A 176 -16.16 12.44 3.05
C PRO A 176 -15.61 13.69 2.35
N ALA A 177 -16.36 14.18 1.35
CA ALA A 177 -16.08 15.48 0.76
C ALA A 177 -16.11 16.57 1.86
N PRO A 178 -15.29 17.61 1.76
CA PRO A 178 -15.25 18.71 2.73
C PRO A 178 -16.57 19.48 2.76
#